data_1090ebdcb9fe9218adf069cbf294aab0
#
_entry.id   1090ebdcb9fe9218adf069cbf294aab0
#
_cell.length_a   1.000
_cell.length_b   1.000
_cell.length_c   1.000
_cell.angle_alpha   90.00
_cell.angle_beta   90.00
_cell.angle_gamma   90.00
#
_symmetry.space_group_name_H-M   'P 1'
#
loop_
_entity.id
_entity.type
_entity.pdbx_description
1 polymer ?
#
loop_
_entity_poly.entity_id
_entity_poly.type
_entity_poly.pdbx_seq_one_letter_code
_entity_poly.pdbx_strand_id
1 'polypeptide(L)'
;MKQPTMYIPMPTPALCAAERQLKKRGVLFADSPQDAEYLLYPAPTRLEMLSDCTMDQTVIGGNLDFLNEAVERLDLLKDPYYLAANAAITAEAALALVLKELNCEISAANILILGWGRIGKCLTHQLHHLNANVTVYARKDADRAMLRALGYRYCTREELDRSACRHHCIINTIPAPVLGDNAVLRCGCLKLELASGVWLPGRDVTVAHGLPGRCMPEASGALIAKTIAYHLGGKL
;
A
#
# COMPACT_ATOMS: atom_id res chain seq x y z
N MET A 1 -13.63 -34.20 2.08
CA MET A 1 -12.51 -33.39 2.60
C MET A 1 -13.02 -32.52 3.72
N LYS A 2 -12.28 -32.35 4.82
CA LYS A 2 -12.67 -31.44 5.92
C LYS A 2 -12.61 -30.01 5.37
N GLN A 3 -13.67 -29.24 5.57
CA GLN A 3 -13.67 -27.83 5.14
C GLN A 3 -12.64 -27.05 5.97
N PRO A 4 -11.81 -26.20 5.36
CA PRO A 4 -10.82 -25.40 6.08
C PRO A 4 -11.50 -24.44 7.05
N THR A 5 -10.98 -24.36 8.27
CA THR A 5 -11.47 -23.45 9.30
C THR A 5 -10.48 -22.30 9.51
N MET A 6 -10.98 -21.07 9.54
CA MET A 6 -10.18 -19.86 9.68
C MET A 6 -10.64 -19.04 10.87
N TYR A 7 -9.74 -18.30 11.50
CA TYR A 7 -10.06 -17.36 12.58
C TYR A 7 -9.34 -16.03 12.34
N ILE A 8 -9.98 -14.92 12.69
CA ILE A 8 -9.40 -13.57 12.58
C ILE A 8 -9.21 -13.01 13.99
N PRO A 9 -8.00 -13.10 14.57
CA PRO A 9 -7.75 -12.63 15.94
C PRO A 9 -7.96 -11.12 16.11
N MET A 10 -7.67 -10.35 15.06
CA MET A 10 -7.78 -8.90 15.06
C MET A 10 -8.59 -8.41 13.85
N PRO A 11 -9.92 -8.36 13.95
CA PRO A 11 -10.76 -7.94 12.84
C PRO A 11 -10.51 -6.48 12.46
N THR A 12 -10.33 -6.25 11.16
CA THR A 12 -10.26 -4.92 10.54
C THR A 12 -11.31 -4.84 9.44
N PRO A 13 -11.72 -3.64 8.97
CA PRO A 13 -12.69 -3.54 7.89
C PRO A 13 -12.30 -4.36 6.65
N ALA A 14 -11.01 -4.39 6.29
CA ALA A 14 -10.50 -5.19 5.17
C ALA A 14 -10.59 -6.70 5.46
N LEU A 15 -10.25 -7.15 6.66
CA LEU A 15 -10.34 -8.56 7.03
C LEU A 15 -11.80 -9.04 7.15
N CYS A 16 -12.71 -8.21 7.65
CA CYS A 16 -14.13 -8.50 7.62
C CYS A 16 -14.67 -8.61 6.18
N ALA A 17 -14.17 -7.79 5.26
CA ALA A 17 -14.51 -7.92 3.84
C ALA A 17 -13.90 -9.21 3.24
N ALA A 18 -12.67 -9.56 3.59
CA ALA A 18 -12.04 -10.81 3.18
C ALA A 18 -12.82 -12.03 3.69
N GLU A 19 -13.24 -12.02 4.96
CA GLU A 19 -14.06 -13.06 5.56
C GLU A 19 -15.36 -13.30 4.76
N ARG A 20 -16.09 -12.22 4.42
CA ARG A 20 -17.31 -12.35 3.59
C ARG A 20 -17.03 -13.01 2.24
N GLN A 21 -15.91 -12.70 1.61
CA GLN A 21 -15.51 -13.29 0.32
C GLN A 21 -15.08 -14.75 0.45
N LEU A 22 -14.37 -15.10 1.53
CA LEU A 22 -13.93 -16.46 1.80
C LEU A 22 -15.11 -17.37 2.19
N LYS A 23 -16.06 -16.87 3.00
CA LYS A 23 -17.32 -17.59 3.31
C LYS A 23 -18.11 -17.96 2.04
N LYS A 24 -18.18 -17.07 1.05
CA LYS A 24 -18.80 -17.35 -0.26
C LYS A 24 -18.09 -18.46 -1.03
N ARG A 25 -16.85 -18.78 -0.70
CA ARG A 25 -16.04 -19.85 -1.28
C ARG A 25 -16.04 -21.14 -0.44
N GLY A 26 -16.85 -21.21 0.62
CA GLY A 26 -17.00 -22.39 1.46
C GLY A 26 -16.00 -22.47 2.62
N VAL A 27 -15.22 -21.42 2.89
CA VAL A 27 -14.35 -21.37 4.09
C VAL A 27 -15.20 -21.17 5.32
N LEU A 28 -15.01 -22.01 6.34
CA LEU A 28 -15.64 -21.87 7.64
C LEU A 28 -14.82 -20.94 8.52
N PHE A 29 -15.50 -20.17 9.37
CA PHE A 29 -14.84 -19.35 10.38
C PHE A 29 -15.18 -19.87 11.76
N ALA A 30 -14.13 -20.12 12.55
CA ALA A 30 -14.22 -20.60 13.91
C ALA A 30 -14.55 -19.45 14.87
N ASP A 31 -15.12 -19.80 16.02
CA ASP A 31 -15.44 -18.84 17.09
C ASP A 31 -14.24 -18.60 18.03
N SER A 32 -13.24 -19.49 17.99
CA SER A 32 -12.01 -19.39 18.78
C SER A 32 -10.77 -19.71 17.94
N PRO A 33 -9.59 -19.17 18.32
CA PRO A 33 -8.35 -19.48 17.59
C PRO A 33 -7.97 -20.96 17.67
N GLN A 34 -8.31 -21.67 18.75
CA GLN A 34 -7.97 -23.08 18.96
C GLN A 34 -8.72 -24.02 18.00
N ASP A 35 -9.88 -23.60 17.50
CA ASP A 35 -10.72 -24.38 16.58
C ASP A 35 -10.38 -24.11 15.10
N ALA A 36 -9.42 -23.22 14.83
CA ALA A 36 -9.03 -22.82 13.50
C ALA A 36 -7.76 -23.53 13.02
N GLU A 37 -7.74 -23.90 11.75
CA GLU A 37 -6.55 -24.38 11.02
C GLU A 37 -5.68 -23.21 10.54
N TYR A 38 -6.33 -22.08 10.20
CA TYR A 38 -5.68 -20.88 9.68
C TYR A 38 -5.99 -19.67 10.55
N LEU A 39 -4.95 -18.89 10.90
CA LEU A 39 -5.08 -17.60 11.60
C LEU A 39 -4.80 -16.46 10.64
N LEU A 40 -5.79 -15.62 10.36
CA LEU A 40 -5.68 -14.49 9.42
C LEU A 40 -5.47 -13.18 10.17
N TYR A 41 -4.28 -12.60 10.01
CA TYR A 41 -3.86 -11.35 10.62
C TYR A 41 -3.83 -10.19 9.62
N PRO A 42 -3.88 -8.93 10.10
CA PRO A 42 -3.64 -7.76 9.25
C PRO A 42 -2.24 -7.79 8.63
N ALA A 43 -2.11 -7.27 7.40
CA ALA A 43 -0.82 -7.07 6.75
C ALA A 43 -0.49 -5.56 6.70
N PRO A 44 0.64 -5.11 7.28
CA PRO A 44 1.68 -5.90 7.95
C PRO A 44 1.24 -6.45 9.30
N THR A 45 1.72 -7.65 9.63
CA THR A 45 1.55 -8.29 10.94
C THR A 45 2.71 -7.89 11.85
N ARG A 46 2.44 -7.75 13.15
CA ARG A 46 3.45 -7.46 14.17
C ARG A 46 3.49 -8.57 15.20
N LEU A 47 4.66 -8.74 15.84
CA LEU A 47 4.87 -9.81 16.81
C LEU A 47 3.85 -9.76 17.97
N GLU A 48 3.52 -8.58 18.46
CA GLU A 48 2.55 -8.39 19.55
C GLU A 48 1.11 -8.80 19.20
N MET A 49 0.82 -9.06 17.93
CA MET A 49 -0.50 -9.52 17.48
C MET A 49 -0.70 -11.04 17.60
N LEU A 50 0.36 -11.81 17.87
CA LEU A 50 0.39 -13.28 17.78
C LEU A 50 0.22 -13.99 19.12
N SER A 51 -0.58 -13.48 20.04
CA SER A 51 -0.74 -14.04 21.39
C SER A 51 -1.33 -15.47 21.43
N ASP A 52 -2.03 -15.90 20.38
CA ASP A 52 -2.86 -17.12 20.40
C ASP A 52 -2.46 -18.17 19.33
N CYS A 53 -1.28 -18.02 18.71
CA CYS A 53 -0.80 -18.91 17.66
C CYS A 53 -0.16 -20.18 18.26
N THR A 54 -0.55 -21.36 17.77
CA THR A 54 0.08 -22.66 18.07
C THR A 54 0.93 -23.13 16.88
N MET A 55 1.86 -24.07 17.11
CA MET A 55 2.76 -24.59 16.05
C MET A 55 2.04 -25.37 14.96
N ASP A 56 0.83 -25.86 15.22
CA ASP A 56 0.05 -26.68 14.27
C ASP A 56 -0.85 -25.84 13.35
N GLN A 57 -0.83 -24.52 13.51
CA GLN A 57 -1.66 -23.61 12.75
C GLN A 57 -0.88 -22.86 11.68
N THR A 58 -1.52 -22.63 10.53
CA THR A 58 -0.94 -21.80 9.47
C THR A 58 -1.28 -20.33 9.70
N VAL A 59 -0.26 -19.49 9.79
CA VAL A 59 -0.40 -18.03 9.93
C VAL A 59 -0.46 -17.36 8.55
N ILE A 60 -1.52 -16.60 8.31
CA ILE A 60 -1.69 -15.78 7.10
C ILE A 60 -1.62 -14.31 7.51
N GLY A 61 -0.72 -13.54 6.86
CA GLY A 61 -0.51 -12.14 7.20
C GLY A 61 0.49 -11.45 6.30
N GLY A 62 1.30 -10.55 6.83
CA GLY A 62 2.37 -9.90 6.08
C GLY A 62 3.57 -9.56 6.95
N ASN A 63 4.79 -9.64 6.39
CA ASN A 63 6.06 -9.49 7.12
C ASN A 63 6.24 -10.54 8.22
N LEU A 64 6.07 -11.82 7.89
CA LEU A 64 6.07 -12.93 8.83
C LEU A 64 7.46 -13.54 9.09
N ASP A 65 8.56 -12.87 8.73
CA ASP A 65 9.92 -13.39 8.88
C ASP A 65 10.37 -13.59 10.34
N PHE A 66 9.69 -12.94 11.28
CA PHE A 66 9.94 -13.09 12.71
C PHE A 66 9.35 -14.39 13.30
N LEU A 67 8.51 -15.12 12.57
CA LEU A 67 7.98 -16.41 13.01
C LEU A 67 9.07 -17.49 12.99
N ASN A 68 8.97 -18.42 13.94
CA ASN A 68 9.80 -19.62 13.92
C ASN A 68 9.61 -20.38 12.58
N GLU A 69 10.69 -20.97 12.05
CA GLU A 69 10.66 -21.72 10.78
C GLU A 69 9.68 -22.91 10.80
N ALA A 70 9.41 -23.47 11.98
CA ALA A 70 8.47 -24.58 12.16
C ALA A 70 7.00 -24.18 11.98
N VAL A 71 6.66 -22.86 12.04
CA VAL A 71 5.29 -22.36 11.85
C VAL A 71 4.99 -22.21 10.37
N GLU A 72 3.99 -22.92 9.87
CA GLU A 72 3.50 -22.71 8.49
C GLU A 72 2.96 -21.30 8.32
N ARG A 73 3.30 -20.66 7.18
CA ARG A 73 2.90 -19.28 6.93
C ARG A 73 2.60 -18.99 5.47
N LEU A 74 1.63 -18.11 5.26
CA LEU A 74 1.38 -17.44 3.98
C LEU A 74 1.61 -15.94 4.17
N ASP A 75 2.75 -15.44 3.71
CA ASP A 75 3.10 -14.02 3.77
C ASP A 75 2.61 -13.30 2.50
N LEU A 76 1.50 -12.59 2.62
CA LEU A 76 0.90 -11.81 1.53
C LEU A 76 1.85 -10.74 0.98
N LEU A 77 2.74 -10.19 1.82
CA LEU A 77 3.71 -9.17 1.40
C LEU A 77 4.93 -9.77 0.67
N LYS A 78 5.00 -11.09 0.52
CA LYS A 78 5.95 -11.78 -0.35
C LYS A 78 5.33 -12.21 -1.69
N ASP A 79 4.01 -12.15 -1.82
CA ASP A 79 3.33 -12.48 -3.07
C ASP A 79 3.41 -11.29 -4.06
N PRO A 80 4.05 -11.43 -5.24
CA PRO A 80 4.24 -10.33 -6.18
C PRO A 80 2.92 -9.83 -6.78
N TYR A 81 1.93 -10.71 -6.96
CA TYR A 81 0.60 -10.32 -7.44
C TYR A 81 -0.13 -9.47 -6.40
N TYR A 82 -0.14 -9.93 -5.14
CA TYR A 82 -0.71 -9.16 -4.03
C TYR A 82 -0.06 -7.78 -3.92
N LEU A 83 1.27 -7.72 -3.94
CA LEU A 83 2.00 -6.45 -3.85
C LEU A 83 1.68 -5.48 -4.99
N ALA A 84 1.54 -5.99 -6.22
CA ALA A 84 1.19 -5.15 -7.37
C ALA A 84 -0.25 -4.63 -7.28
N ALA A 85 -1.21 -5.52 -6.97
CA ALA A 85 -2.62 -5.15 -6.85
C ALA A 85 -2.86 -4.23 -5.63
N ASN A 86 -2.23 -4.49 -4.49
CA ASN A 86 -2.31 -3.63 -3.31
C ASN A 86 -1.73 -2.23 -3.57
N ALA A 87 -0.68 -2.12 -4.40
CA ALA A 87 -0.14 -0.83 -4.81
C ALA A 87 -1.14 -0.04 -5.70
N ALA A 88 -1.89 -0.71 -6.56
CA ALA A 88 -2.93 -0.07 -7.35
C ALA A 88 -4.08 0.46 -6.47
N ILE A 89 -4.55 -0.34 -5.50
CA ILE A 89 -5.56 0.09 -4.51
C ILE A 89 -5.03 1.26 -3.67
N THR A 90 -3.76 1.22 -3.25
CA THR A 90 -3.12 2.31 -2.51
C THR A 90 -3.08 3.60 -3.33
N ALA A 91 -2.71 3.51 -4.60
CA ALA A 91 -2.65 4.65 -5.50
C ALA A 91 -4.04 5.27 -5.72
N GLU A 92 -5.07 4.45 -5.90
CA GLU A 92 -6.44 4.93 -6.06
C GLU A 92 -6.96 5.62 -4.79
N ALA A 93 -6.70 5.07 -3.62
CA ALA A 93 -7.05 5.70 -2.35
C ALA A 93 -6.27 7.02 -2.12
N ALA A 94 -4.99 7.08 -2.51
CA ALA A 94 -4.19 8.28 -2.45
C ALA A 94 -4.71 9.35 -3.44
N LEU A 95 -5.10 8.95 -4.64
CA LEU A 95 -5.72 9.83 -5.62
C LEU A 95 -7.02 10.45 -5.08
N ALA A 96 -7.86 9.66 -4.42
CA ALA A 96 -9.08 10.18 -3.79
C ALA A 96 -8.78 11.25 -2.73
N LEU A 97 -7.72 11.07 -1.92
CA LEU A 97 -7.26 12.09 -0.98
C LEU A 97 -6.75 13.35 -1.70
N VAL A 98 -5.97 13.18 -2.76
CA VAL A 98 -5.48 14.33 -3.57
C VAL A 98 -6.67 15.14 -4.12
N LEU A 99 -7.66 14.48 -4.72
CA LEU A 99 -8.82 15.13 -5.29
C LEU A 99 -9.68 15.87 -4.23
N LYS A 100 -9.72 15.32 -3.00
CA LYS A 100 -10.45 15.92 -1.89
C LYS A 100 -9.75 17.17 -1.32
N GLU A 101 -8.42 17.10 -1.17
CA GLU A 101 -7.65 18.13 -0.44
C GLU A 101 -7.00 19.17 -1.37
N LEU A 102 -6.93 18.90 -2.68
CA LEU A 102 -6.35 19.82 -3.64
C LEU A 102 -7.30 21.00 -3.87
N ASN A 103 -6.76 22.22 -3.81
CA ASN A 103 -7.53 23.46 -3.93
C ASN A 103 -7.52 24.07 -5.34
N CYS A 104 -7.18 23.27 -6.36
CA CYS A 104 -7.22 23.66 -7.76
C CYS A 104 -7.65 22.49 -8.64
N GLU A 105 -7.99 22.77 -9.89
CA GLU A 105 -8.30 21.74 -10.86
C GLU A 105 -7.14 20.77 -11.05
N ILE A 106 -7.43 19.47 -11.13
CA ILE A 106 -6.41 18.42 -11.27
C ILE A 106 -5.59 18.60 -12.56
N SER A 107 -6.21 19.05 -13.65
CA SER A 107 -5.57 19.32 -14.94
C SER A 107 -4.61 20.52 -14.89
N ALA A 108 -4.80 21.45 -13.97
CA ALA A 108 -3.91 22.58 -13.73
C ALA A 108 -2.87 22.30 -12.64
N ALA A 109 -3.00 21.18 -11.93
CA ALA A 109 -2.15 20.86 -10.79
C ALA A 109 -0.76 20.40 -11.23
N ASN A 110 0.28 20.97 -10.65
CA ASN A 110 1.64 20.45 -10.71
C ASN A 110 1.82 19.49 -9.51
N ILE A 111 2.06 18.22 -9.78
CA ILE A 111 2.18 17.16 -8.77
C ILE A 111 3.57 16.54 -8.85
N LEU A 112 4.26 16.49 -7.71
CA LEU A 112 5.54 15.82 -7.58
C LEU A 112 5.35 14.48 -6.88
N ILE A 113 5.73 13.40 -7.55
CA ILE A 113 5.77 12.05 -6.97
C ILE A 113 7.22 11.72 -6.63
N LEU A 114 7.51 11.48 -5.35
CA LEU A 114 8.79 11.00 -4.89
C LEU A 114 8.78 9.48 -4.93
N GLY A 115 9.48 8.92 -5.93
CA GLY A 115 9.65 7.48 -6.11
C GLY A 115 8.98 6.89 -7.35
N TRP A 116 9.65 5.93 -7.98
CA TRP A 116 9.19 5.15 -9.12
C TRP A 116 9.02 3.66 -8.76
N GLY A 117 8.57 3.39 -7.52
CA GLY A 117 8.17 2.07 -7.05
C GLY A 117 6.76 1.67 -7.56
N ARG A 118 6.22 0.57 -7.05
CA ARG A 118 4.87 0.08 -7.42
C ARG A 118 3.79 1.15 -7.28
N ILE A 119 3.71 1.81 -6.12
CA ILE A 119 2.71 2.87 -5.84
C ILE A 119 2.97 4.09 -6.74
N GLY A 120 4.23 4.55 -6.83
CA GLY A 120 4.59 5.70 -7.67
C GLY A 120 4.24 5.50 -9.14
N LYS A 121 4.43 4.29 -9.68
CA LYS A 121 4.04 3.93 -11.06
C LYS A 121 2.52 4.04 -11.26
N CYS A 122 1.74 3.44 -10.36
CA CYS A 122 0.27 3.49 -10.43
C CYS A 122 -0.26 4.92 -10.32
N LEU A 123 0.25 5.71 -9.36
CA LEU A 123 -0.14 7.11 -9.18
C LEU A 123 0.21 7.97 -10.40
N THR A 124 1.43 7.83 -10.94
CA THR A 124 1.85 8.57 -12.13
C THR A 124 0.90 8.29 -13.29
N HIS A 125 0.58 7.02 -13.51
CA HIS A 125 -0.33 6.61 -14.57
C HIS A 125 -1.73 7.21 -14.39
N GLN A 126 -2.32 7.06 -13.19
CA GLN A 126 -3.67 7.57 -12.90
C GLN A 126 -3.76 9.10 -13.02
N LEU A 127 -2.82 9.83 -12.43
CA LEU A 127 -2.77 11.29 -12.47
C LEU A 127 -2.53 11.83 -13.88
N HIS A 128 -1.67 11.14 -14.67
CA HIS A 128 -1.44 11.51 -16.07
C HIS A 128 -2.72 11.38 -16.91
N HIS A 129 -3.54 10.33 -16.70
CA HIS A 129 -4.82 10.17 -17.38
C HIS A 129 -5.88 11.21 -16.96
N LEU A 130 -5.71 11.84 -15.81
CA LEU A 130 -6.50 13.00 -15.40
C LEU A 130 -5.92 14.34 -15.90
N ASN A 131 -4.94 14.29 -16.80
CA ASN A 131 -4.24 15.44 -17.37
C ASN A 131 -3.49 16.30 -16.33
N ALA A 132 -3.14 15.78 -15.16
CA ALA A 132 -2.31 16.47 -14.19
C ALA A 132 -0.87 16.65 -14.73
N ASN A 133 -0.21 17.74 -14.33
CA ASN A 133 1.20 17.98 -14.66
C ASN A 133 2.08 17.20 -13.67
N VAL A 134 2.28 15.91 -13.92
CA VAL A 134 3.05 15.03 -13.03
C VAL A 134 4.55 15.11 -13.33
N THR A 135 5.36 15.28 -12.29
CA THR A 135 6.82 15.11 -12.31
C THR A 135 7.20 14.02 -11.34
N VAL A 136 8.04 13.09 -11.74
CA VAL A 136 8.48 11.96 -10.90
C VAL A 136 9.95 12.13 -10.55
N TYR A 137 10.25 12.07 -9.26
CA TYR A 137 11.63 11.90 -8.83
C TYR A 137 12.00 10.42 -8.85
N ALA A 138 13.04 10.07 -9.59
CA ALA A 138 13.61 8.73 -9.65
C ALA A 138 15.14 8.77 -9.52
N ARG A 139 15.67 7.96 -8.57
CA ARG A 139 17.11 7.94 -8.28
C ARG A 139 17.93 7.25 -9.37
N LYS A 140 17.41 6.14 -9.92
CA LYS A 140 18.15 5.29 -10.88
C LYS A 140 18.04 5.82 -12.30
N ASP A 141 19.15 5.78 -13.06
CA ASP A 141 19.18 6.16 -14.46
C ASP A 141 18.22 5.31 -15.32
N ALA A 142 18.15 4.00 -15.05
CA ALA A 142 17.25 3.09 -15.74
C ALA A 142 15.77 3.48 -15.54
N ASP A 143 15.39 3.92 -14.32
CA ASP A 143 14.04 4.38 -14.03
C ASP A 143 13.72 5.68 -14.77
N ARG A 144 14.69 6.62 -14.83
CA ARG A 144 14.55 7.87 -15.59
C ARG A 144 14.46 7.63 -17.10
N ALA A 145 15.25 6.70 -17.62
CA ALA A 145 15.16 6.28 -19.02
C ALA A 145 13.77 5.70 -19.34
N MET A 146 13.21 4.87 -18.44
CA MET A 146 11.86 4.31 -18.61
C MET A 146 10.78 5.40 -18.52
N LEU A 147 10.87 6.34 -17.56
CA LEU A 147 9.96 7.48 -17.46
C LEU A 147 9.94 8.29 -18.76
N ARG A 148 11.12 8.57 -19.32
CA ARG A 148 11.26 9.27 -20.61
C ARG A 148 10.63 8.48 -21.77
N ALA A 149 10.86 7.17 -21.83
CA ALA A 149 10.31 6.31 -22.88
C ALA A 149 8.78 6.25 -22.84
N LEU A 150 8.19 6.34 -21.64
CA LEU A 150 6.75 6.38 -21.41
C LEU A 150 6.13 7.79 -21.56
N GLY A 151 6.95 8.83 -21.87
CA GLY A 151 6.48 10.20 -21.99
C GLY A 151 6.21 10.94 -20.68
N TYR A 152 6.64 10.39 -19.53
CA TYR A 152 6.48 11.04 -18.24
C TYR A 152 7.62 12.01 -17.92
N ARG A 153 7.30 13.13 -17.29
CA ARG A 153 8.30 14.08 -16.80
C ARG A 153 8.97 13.51 -15.55
N TYR A 154 10.27 13.73 -15.44
CA TYR A 154 11.05 13.36 -14.27
C TYR A 154 12.01 14.48 -13.85
N CYS A 155 12.49 14.41 -12.64
CA CYS A 155 13.58 15.24 -12.14
C CYS A 155 14.70 14.39 -11.54
N THR A 156 15.91 14.93 -11.58
CA THR A 156 17.12 14.37 -10.94
C THR A 156 17.21 14.84 -9.49
N ARG A 157 18.22 14.37 -8.75
CA ARG A 157 18.47 14.83 -7.37
C ARG A 157 18.81 16.32 -7.31
N GLU A 158 19.59 16.79 -8.27
CA GLU A 158 20.05 18.17 -8.36
C GLU A 158 18.91 19.15 -8.67
N GLU A 159 17.88 18.68 -9.36
CA GLU A 159 16.71 19.48 -9.74
C GLU A 159 15.62 19.47 -8.68
N LEU A 160 15.59 18.43 -7.83
CA LEU A 160 14.49 18.13 -6.91
C LEU A 160 14.18 19.31 -5.96
N ASP A 161 15.15 19.76 -5.17
CA ASP A 161 14.93 20.80 -4.16
C ASP A 161 14.55 22.14 -4.80
N ARG A 162 15.10 22.45 -5.98
CA ARG A 162 14.75 23.67 -6.75
C ARG A 162 13.38 23.62 -7.38
N SER A 163 12.91 22.43 -7.74
CA SER A 163 11.60 22.25 -8.37
C SER A 163 10.44 22.14 -7.35
N ALA A 164 10.74 21.76 -6.12
CA ALA A 164 9.73 21.48 -5.10
C ALA A 164 8.76 22.64 -4.88
N CYS A 165 9.23 23.91 -4.91
CA CYS A 165 8.40 25.11 -4.74
C CYS A 165 7.34 25.33 -5.83
N ARG A 166 7.40 24.63 -6.96
CA ARG A 166 6.47 24.77 -8.09
C ARG A 166 5.25 23.88 -7.99
N HIS A 167 5.24 22.90 -7.05
CA HIS A 167 4.23 21.87 -6.99
C HIS A 167 3.09 22.25 -6.04
N HIS A 168 1.87 21.95 -6.46
CA HIS A 168 0.65 22.10 -5.64
C HIS A 168 0.48 20.94 -4.68
N CYS A 169 1.03 19.76 -5.06
CA CYS A 169 1.00 18.56 -4.25
C CYS A 169 2.33 17.79 -4.37
N ILE A 170 2.82 17.28 -3.24
CA ILE A 170 3.98 16.37 -3.17
C ILE A 170 3.51 15.07 -2.52
N ILE A 171 3.71 13.95 -3.20
CA ILE A 171 3.34 12.61 -2.74
C ILE A 171 4.61 11.80 -2.55
N ASN A 172 4.92 11.44 -1.31
CA ASN A 172 6.09 10.62 -1.01
C ASN A 172 5.75 9.14 -0.96
N THR A 173 6.51 8.32 -1.71
CA THR A 173 6.45 6.85 -1.71
C THR A 173 7.79 6.21 -1.34
N ILE A 174 8.78 7.00 -0.94
CA ILE A 174 10.13 6.54 -0.58
C ILE A 174 10.30 6.57 0.94
N PRO A 175 10.63 5.45 1.60
CA PRO A 175 10.85 5.40 3.05
C PRO A 175 12.24 5.94 3.43
N ALA A 176 12.54 7.18 3.03
CA ALA A 176 13.78 7.88 3.33
C ALA A 176 13.62 9.39 3.05
N PRO A 177 14.41 10.26 3.71
CA PRO A 177 14.42 11.68 3.41
C PRO A 177 15.05 11.92 2.03
N VAL A 178 14.29 12.48 1.10
CA VAL A 178 14.76 12.80 -0.26
C VAL A 178 14.70 14.29 -0.58
N LEU A 179 13.85 15.05 0.09
CA LEU A 179 13.89 16.52 0.09
C LEU A 179 14.87 17.00 1.15
N GLY A 180 15.68 17.99 0.82
CA GLY A 180 16.58 18.61 1.78
C GLY A 180 15.79 19.42 2.82
N ASP A 181 16.38 19.62 4.03
CA ASP A 181 15.77 20.39 5.11
C ASP A 181 15.48 21.85 4.71
N ASN A 182 16.26 22.38 3.76
CA ASN A 182 16.12 23.72 3.21
C ASN A 182 15.27 23.79 1.93
N ALA A 183 14.59 22.69 1.54
CA ALA A 183 13.73 22.70 0.37
C ALA A 183 12.57 23.68 0.58
N VAL A 184 12.50 24.70 -0.28
CA VAL A 184 11.40 25.66 -0.27
C VAL A 184 10.18 25.03 -0.92
N LEU A 185 9.11 24.85 -0.17
CA LEU A 185 7.84 24.38 -0.69
C LEU A 185 6.91 25.54 -0.99
N ARG A 186 6.03 25.35 -1.96
CA ARG A 186 4.97 26.31 -2.26
C ARG A 186 4.06 26.49 -1.03
N CYS A 187 3.66 27.73 -0.74
CA CYS A 187 2.63 28.00 0.27
C CYS A 187 1.33 27.26 -0.08
N GLY A 188 0.76 26.53 0.88
CA GLY A 188 -0.43 25.69 0.67
C GLY A 188 -0.17 24.42 -0.18
N CYS A 189 1.07 24.00 -0.35
CA CYS A 189 1.38 22.72 -0.97
C CYS A 189 0.82 21.56 -0.16
N LEU A 190 -0.03 20.73 -0.76
CA LEU A 190 -0.48 19.46 -0.16
C LEU A 190 0.69 18.50 -0.05
N LYS A 191 0.95 18.00 1.15
CA LYS A 191 2.01 17.01 1.41
C LYS A 191 1.40 15.70 1.85
N LEU A 192 1.54 14.66 1.03
CA LEU A 192 0.99 13.34 1.29
C LEU A 192 2.11 12.32 1.50
N GLU A 193 2.16 11.74 2.68
CA GLU A 193 3.14 10.71 3.06
C GLU A 193 2.52 9.32 2.95
N LEU A 194 2.96 8.53 1.97
CA LEU A 194 2.51 7.14 1.76
C LEU A 194 3.54 6.10 2.18
N ALA A 195 4.80 6.50 2.30
CA ALA A 195 5.87 5.60 2.73
C ALA A 195 5.77 5.30 4.22
N SER A 196 6.39 4.21 4.66
CA SER A 196 6.53 3.91 6.09
C SER A 196 7.42 4.96 6.76
N GLY A 197 6.94 5.58 7.84
CA GLY A 197 7.56 6.72 8.50
C GLY A 197 7.04 8.06 7.98
N VAL A 198 7.64 9.16 8.43
CA VAL A 198 7.33 10.53 7.98
C VAL A 198 8.62 11.17 7.51
N TRP A 199 8.73 11.42 6.22
CA TRP A 199 9.95 11.84 5.55
C TRP A 199 9.84 13.19 4.84
N LEU A 200 8.59 13.67 4.66
CA LEU A 200 8.36 15.00 4.10
C LEU A 200 8.59 16.09 5.15
N PRO A 201 9.22 17.21 4.77
CA PRO A 201 9.50 18.31 5.70
C PRO A 201 8.23 19.08 6.10
N GLY A 202 8.26 19.64 7.32
CA GLY A 202 7.19 20.50 7.85
C GLY A 202 6.18 19.78 8.73
N ARG A 203 5.25 20.56 9.32
CA ARG A 203 4.27 20.05 10.32
C ARG A 203 2.92 19.64 9.71
N ASP A 204 2.61 20.12 8.53
CA ASP A 204 1.32 19.98 7.82
C ASP A 204 1.38 18.80 6.82
N VAL A 205 2.01 17.69 7.21
CA VAL A 205 2.09 16.48 6.40
C VAL A 205 0.90 15.59 6.70
N THR A 206 0.14 15.26 5.67
CA THR A 206 -0.93 14.26 5.76
C THR A 206 -0.32 12.86 5.68
N VAL A 207 -0.25 12.19 6.82
CA VAL A 207 0.24 10.81 6.91
C VAL A 207 -0.89 9.85 6.53
N ALA A 208 -0.67 9.10 5.45
CA ALA A 208 -1.69 8.26 4.83
C ALA A 208 -1.26 6.78 4.75
N HIS A 209 -0.84 6.24 5.89
CA HIS A 209 -0.49 4.83 6.00
C HIS A 209 -1.74 3.93 6.01
N GLY A 210 -1.62 2.73 5.47
CA GLY A 210 -2.68 1.72 5.48
C GLY A 210 -3.93 2.11 4.68
N LEU A 211 -3.79 2.96 3.67
CA LEU A 211 -4.90 3.45 2.83
C LEU A 211 -5.82 2.34 2.29
N PRO A 212 -5.33 1.21 1.75
CA PRO A 212 -6.20 0.18 1.22
C PRO A 212 -7.24 -0.29 2.23
N GLY A 213 -6.79 -0.66 3.43
CA GLY A 213 -7.68 -1.16 4.47
C GLY A 213 -8.61 -0.11 5.07
N ARG A 214 -8.19 1.17 5.08
CA ARG A 214 -8.95 2.30 5.68
C ARG A 214 -9.94 2.92 4.70
N CYS A 215 -9.52 3.12 3.46
CA CYS A 215 -10.30 3.87 2.48
C CYS A 215 -11.03 2.95 1.49
N MET A 216 -10.50 1.76 1.23
CA MET A 216 -11.04 0.79 0.26
C MET A 216 -11.09 -0.63 0.85
N PRO A 217 -11.77 -0.85 1.99
CA PRO A 217 -11.76 -2.13 2.68
C PRO A 217 -12.32 -3.28 1.85
N GLU A 218 -13.34 -3.03 1.01
CA GLU A 218 -13.91 -4.07 0.15
C GLU A 218 -12.93 -4.55 -0.93
N ALA A 219 -12.23 -3.62 -1.60
CA ALA A 219 -11.21 -3.95 -2.59
C ALA A 219 -10.02 -4.68 -1.95
N SER A 220 -9.57 -4.18 -0.80
CA SER A 220 -8.48 -4.78 -0.02
C SER A 220 -8.85 -6.20 0.45
N GLY A 221 -10.04 -6.38 1.00
CA GLY A 221 -10.54 -7.68 1.44
C GLY A 221 -10.73 -8.68 0.29
N ALA A 222 -11.24 -8.22 -0.84
CA ALA A 222 -11.36 -9.05 -2.05
C ALA A 222 -9.99 -9.52 -2.56
N LEU A 223 -8.97 -8.64 -2.52
CA LEU A 223 -7.60 -8.99 -2.88
C LEU A 223 -7.02 -10.02 -1.91
N ILE A 224 -7.16 -9.82 -0.59
CA ILE A 224 -6.74 -10.78 0.44
C ILE A 224 -7.37 -12.15 0.18
N ALA A 225 -8.70 -12.19 0.04
CA ALA A 225 -9.43 -13.43 -0.18
C ALA A 225 -9.02 -14.15 -1.48
N LYS A 226 -8.78 -13.39 -2.56
CA LYS A 226 -8.33 -13.93 -3.84
C LYS A 226 -6.91 -14.54 -3.72
N THR A 227 -6.01 -13.87 -3.02
CA THR A 227 -4.63 -14.36 -2.83
C THR A 227 -4.63 -15.63 -1.96
N ILE A 228 -5.40 -15.64 -0.88
CA ILE A 228 -5.57 -16.84 -0.03
C ILE A 228 -6.12 -18.00 -0.87
N ALA A 229 -7.19 -17.77 -1.63
CA ALA A 229 -7.80 -18.80 -2.46
C ALA A 229 -6.85 -19.35 -3.54
N TYR A 230 -5.98 -18.52 -4.10
CA TYR A 230 -4.96 -18.94 -5.05
C TYR A 230 -3.92 -19.89 -4.40
N HIS A 231 -3.41 -19.54 -3.23
CA HIS A 231 -2.38 -20.33 -2.55
C HIS A 231 -2.94 -21.59 -1.86
N LEU A 232 -4.18 -21.54 -1.39
CA LEU A 232 -4.84 -22.67 -0.71
C LEU A 232 -5.81 -23.44 -1.61
N GLY A 233 -5.91 -23.10 -2.90
CA GLY A 233 -6.94 -23.53 -3.84
C GLY A 233 -7.14 -25.04 -4.04
N GLY A 234 -6.18 -25.87 -3.61
CA GLY A 234 -6.38 -27.32 -3.48
C GLY A 234 -6.88 -27.77 -2.10
N LYS A 235 -6.98 -26.83 -1.15
CA LYS A 235 -7.40 -27.06 0.24
C LYS A 235 -8.69 -26.29 0.62
N LEU A 236 -9.15 -25.36 -0.28
CA LEU A 236 -10.40 -24.59 -0.13
C LEU A 236 -11.56 -25.25 -0.87
#